data_7f808a68281cfdb95fb17ccd7f5fd6ba
#
_entry.id   7f808a68281cfdb95fb17ccd7f5fd6ba
#
_cell.length_a   1.000
_cell.length_b   1.000
_cell.length_c   1.000
_cell.angle_alpha   90.00
_cell.angle_beta   90.00
_cell.angle_gamma   90.00
#
_symmetry.space_group_name_H-M   'P 1'
#
loop_
_entity.id
_entity.type
_entity.pdbx_description
1 polymer ?
#
loop_
_entity_poly.entity_id
_entity_poly.type
_entity_poly.pdbx_seq_one_letter_code
_entity_poly.pdbx_strand_id
1 'polypeptide(L)'
;MKAYIYLENNIFLSAKAFGKSGTFFGELVFNTSLTGYQEIISDPSYAGQFIVFSMPEIGIVGTNENDNESKEIFASGVLMRELSSSFSNFRAKESLQDYLEKHGKIGIYELDTRYLVKMIRNNGNLRAVISTEISNKEDLKIALEKSAKIDEVNFVKEVSTKKNYSHKQGVWNASFQKFNDAKRSEKKVAVIDYGVKTNILNELVEVGFEVEVYPYNVKADELITLYKKGEIQGVFLSNGPGEPRILKQEIAEIKKLAEAKIPMLGICLGHQLLSNAFGYETYKMKFGQHGANHPVINLDTKTVEITAQNHNYNVPEELAQVAHITHRNLFGDNVEGVRYKDYPIISVQHHPESSSGPHESKYIFKEFMNLM
;
A
#
# COMPACT_ATOMS: atom_id res chain seq x y z
N MET A 1 13.83 -25.57 0.64
CA MET A 1 12.66 -26.47 0.70
C MET A 1 12.03 -26.54 -0.69
N LYS A 2 11.25 -27.60 -0.99
CA LYS A 2 10.43 -27.64 -2.22
C LYS A 2 9.04 -27.08 -1.92
N ALA A 3 8.48 -26.32 -2.84
CA ALA A 3 7.12 -25.79 -2.74
C ALA A 3 6.32 -26.12 -4.00
N TYR A 4 5.02 -26.21 -3.83
CA TYR A 4 4.05 -26.43 -4.90
C TYR A 4 3.06 -25.28 -4.91
N ILE A 5 2.72 -24.81 -6.11
CA ILE A 5 1.87 -23.64 -6.35
C ILE A 5 0.72 -24.09 -7.22
N TYR A 6 -0.50 -23.80 -6.78
CA TYR A 6 -1.69 -23.97 -7.59
C TYR A 6 -2.43 -22.66 -7.76
N LEU A 7 -2.78 -22.32 -9.00
CA LEU A 7 -3.51 -21.12 -9.37
C LEU A 7 -4.93 -21.48 -9.76
N GLU A 8 -5.88 -20.59 -9.49
CA GLU A 8 -7.31 -20.83 -9.77
C GLU A 8 -7.63 -21.10 -11.24
N ASN A 9 -6.77 -20.71 -12.17
CA ASN A 9 -6.86 -21.04 -13.59
C ASN A 9 -6.31 -22.44 -13.94
N ASN A 10 -6.15 -23.32 -12.94
CA ASN A 10 -5.72 -24.70 -13.06
C ASN A 10 -4.23 -24.92 -13.43
N ILE A 11 -3.42 -23.87 -13.29
CA ILE A 11 -1.95 -23.99 -13.43
C ILE A 11 -1.36 -24.58 -12.15
N PHE A 12 -0.46 -25.56 -12.31
CA PHE A 12 0.26 -26.19 -11.22
C PHE A 12 1.76 -26.12 -11.49
N LEU A 13 2.52 -25.57 -10.55
CA LEU A 13 3.95 -25.33 -10.64
C LEU A 13 4.67 -25.92 -9.43
N SER A 14 5.97 -26.18 -9.57
CA SER A 14 6.85 -26.48 -8.45
C SER A 14 8.09 -25.61 -8.50
N ALA A 15 8.58 -25.21 -7.32
CA ALA A 15 9.72 -24.32 -7.18
C ALA A 15 10.46 -24.58 -5.87
N LYS A 16 11.52 -23.83 -5.58
CA LYS A 16 12.17 -23.81 -4.28
C LYS A 16 11.56 -22.77 -3.36
N ALA A 17 11.51 -23.09 -2.06
CA ALA A 17 11.03 -22.20 -1.01
C ALA A 17 12.11 -21.94 0.05
N PHE A 18 11.99 -20.78 0.70
CA PHE A 18 12.74 -20.38 1.87
C PHE A 18 11.83 -19.65 2.85
N GLY A 19 12.33 -19.29 4.03
CA GLY A 19 11.51 -18.74 5.11
C GLY A 19 10.62 -19.82 5.74
N LYS A 20 9.39 -19.48 6.11
CA LYS A 20 8.48 -20.36 6.83
C LYS A 20 7.88 -21.46 5.96
N SER A 21 7.88 -22.70 6.46
CA SER A 21 7.11 -23.83 5.88
C SER A 21 5.63 -23.70 6.21
N GLY A 22 4.76 -24.31 5.40
CA GLY A 22 3.31 -24.31 5.61
C GLY A 22 2.53 -24.21 4.30
N THR A 23 1.24 -23.89 4.46
CA THR A 23 0.32 -23.64 3.34
C THR A 23 -0.22 -22.21 3.45
N PHE A 24 -0.06 -21.44 2.39
CA PHE A 24 -0.37 -20.01 2.32
C PHE A 24 -1.35 -19.74 1.18
N PHE A 25 -2.23 -18.76 1.37
CA PHE A 25 -3.25 -18.35 0.39
C PHE A 25 -3.11 -16.86 0.10
N GLY A 26 -3.45 -16.46 -1.13
CA GLY A 26 -3.44 -15.05 -1.52
C GLY A 26 -3.76 -14.85 -2.98
N GLU A 27 -3.88 -13.59 -3.38
CA GLU A 27 -4.00 -13.18 -4.77
C GLU A 27 -2.61 -12.84 -5.32
N LEU A 28 -2.27 -13.33 -6.51
CA LEU A 28 -1.01 -12.98 -7.17
C LEU A 28 -1.10 -11.57 -7.74
N VAL A 29 -0.16 -10.71 -7.34
CA VAL A 29 0.11 -9.42 -7.97
C VAL A 29 1.57 -9.37 -8.37
N PHE A 30 1.93 -8.56 -9.36
CA PHE A 30 3.34 -8.38 -9.71
C PHE A 30 3.79 -6.95 -9.39
N ASN A 31 5.06 -6.79 -9.06
CA ASN A 31 5.67 -5.49 -8.83
C ASN A 31 6.84 -5.27 -9.79
N THR A 32 6.89 -4.09 -10.41
CA THR A 32 7.88 -3.72 -11.44
C THR A 32 9.01 -2.84 -10.93
N SER A 33 9.07 -2.58 -9.62
CA SER A 33 10.17 -1.82 -9.02
C SER A 33 11.50 -2.54 -9.18
N LEU A 34 12.56 -1.78 -9.42
CA LEU A 34 13.93 -2.30 -9.56
C LEU A 34 14.69 -2.35 -8.22
N THR A 35 14.18 -1.65 -7.20
CA THR A 35 14.78 -1.51 -5.85
C THR A 35 13.70 -1.50 -4.80
N GLY A 36 14.09 -1.55 -3.50
CA GLY A 36 13.18 -1.35 -2.39
C GLY A 36 12.28 -2.56 -2.11
N TYR A 37 12.79 -3.76 -2.30
CA TYR A 37 12.00 -4.97 -2.05
C TYR A 37 11.58 -5.10 -0.58
N GLN A 38 12.36 -4.57 0.38
CA GLN A 38 12.00 -4.62 1.80
C GLN A 38 10.81 -3.72 2.10
N GLU A 39 10.81 -2.49 1.59
CA GLU A 39 9.71 -1.55 1.69
C GLU A 39 8.44 -2.13 1.05
N ILE A 40 8.56 -2.73 -0.13
CA ILE A 40 7.45 -3.40 -0.81
C ILE A 40 6.89 -4.56 0.02
N ILE A 41 7.74 -5.43 0.55
CA ILE A 41 7.33 -6.60 1.34
C ILE A 41 6.65 -6.19 2.65
N SER A 42 7.09 -5.10 3.25
CA SER A 42 6.58 -4.59 4.53
C SER A 42 5.42 -3.60 4.40
N ASP A 43 5.00 -3.23 3.18
CA ASP A 43 3.83 -2.38 2.94
C ASP A 43 2.54 -3.14 3.32
N PRO A 44 1.75 -2.64 4.31
CA PRO A 44 0.52 -3.30 4.74
C PRO A 44 -0.53 -3.47 3.65
N SER A 45 -0.47 -2.67 2.58
CA SER A 45 -1.40 -2.75 1.45
C SER A 45 -1.33 -4.08 0.69
N TYR A 46 -0.26 -4.87 0.88
CA TYR A 46 -0.15 -6.23 0.32
C TYR A 46 -0.79 -7.33 1.18
N ALA A 47 -1.55 -6.99 2.22
CA ALA A 47 -2.23 -8.02 3.03
C ALA A 47 -3.13 -8.91 2.15
N GLY A 48 -2.97 -10.23 2.30
CA GLY A 48 -3.67 -11.23 1.49
C GLY A 48 -3.11 -11.43 0.07
N GLN A 49 -1.97 -10.85 -0.28
CA GLN A 49 -1.39 -10.94 -1.62
C GLN A 49 -0.03 -11.64 -1.61
N PHE A 50 0.26 -12.36 -2.70
CA PHE A 50 1.59 -12.83 -3.07
C PHE A 50 2.22 -11.86 -4.06
N ILE A 51 3.41 -11.36 -3.75
CA ILE A 51 4.11 -10.38 -4.57
C ILE A 51 5.07 -11.09 -5.52
N VAL A 52 4.80 -11.02 -6.83
CA VAL A 52 5.70 -11.53 -7.87
C VAL A 52 6.64 -10.40 -8.30
N PHE A 53 7.90 -10.49 -7.96
CA PHE A 53 8.89 -9.50 -8.39
C PHE A 53 9.27 -9.70 -9.86
N SER A 54 9.16 -8.64 -10.67
CA SER A 54 9.66 -8.63 -12.04
C SER A 54 11.19 -8.47 -12.09
N MET A 55 11.78 -7.85 -11.08
CA MET A 55 13.24 -7.80 -10.86
C MET A 55 13.75 -9.23 -10.70
N PRO A 56 14.73 -9.65 -11.49
CA PRO A 56 15.15 -11.05 -11.53
C PRO A 56 15.87 -11.51 -10.26
N GLU A 57 16.60 -10.64 -9.60
CA GLU A 57 17.49 -10.96 -8.47
C GLU A 57 17.07 -10.16 -7.23
N ILE A 58 16.62 -10.84 -6.21
CA ILE A 58 16.09 -10.24 -4.96
C ILE A 58 16.97 -10.70 -3.79
N GLY A 59 17.15 -9.83 -2.79
CA GLY A 59 17.97 -10.10 -1.60
C GLY A 59 19.39 -9.54 -1.65
N ILE A 60 19.83 -8.97 -2.77
CA ILE A 60 21.22 -8.53 -3.01
C ILE A 60 21.72 -7.43 -2.06
N VAL A 61 20.83 -6.61 -1.52
CA VAL A 61 21.18 -5.53 -0.59
C VAL A 61 20.89 -5.87 0.89
N GLY A 62 20.42 -7.10 1.17
CA GLY A 62 20.01 -7.49 2.51
C GLY A 62 18.78 -6.75 2.99
N THR A 63 18.54 -6.79 4.31
CA THR A 63 17.47 -6.06 5.00
C THR A 63 18.03 -5.36 6.24
N ASN A 64 17.28 -4.38 6.76
CA ASN A 64 17.64 -3.62 7.95
C ASN A 64 16.39 -3.13 8.70
N GLU A 65 16.56 -2.57 9.90
CA GLU A 65 15.46 -2.17 10.77
C GLU A 65 14.75 -0.88 10.33
N ASN A 66 15.39 -0.07 9.49
CA ASN A 66 14.92 1.29 9.16
C ASN A 66 14.03 1.36 7.90
N ASP A 67 14.13 0.36 7.02
CA ASP A 67 13.45 0.38 5.73
C ASP A 67 12.12 -0.39 5.75
N ASN A 68 11.55 -0.62 6.93
CA ASN A 68 10.24 -1.24 7.09
C ASN A 68 9.13 -0.20 7.02
N GLU A 69 8.10 -0.46 6.22
CA GLU A 69 6.89 0.36 6.14
C GLU A 69 5.86 0.03 7.22
N SER A 70 6.02 -1.08 7.91
CA SER A 70 5.23 -1.46 9.09
C SER A 70 6.00 -2.40 10.02
N LYS A 71 5.46 -2.60 11.23
CA LYS A 71 6.06 -3.48 12.25
C LYS A 71 6.01 -4.96 11.88
N GLU A 72 5.06 -5.36 11.05
CA GLU A 72 4.82 -6.74 10.64
C GLU A 72 4.71 -6.83 9.12
N ILE A 73 5.03 -7.98 8.55
CA ILE A 73 4.77 -8.26 7.13
C ILE A 73 3.36 -8.84 7.00
N PHE A 74 2.50 -8.16 6.23
CA PHE A 74 1.12 -8.60 5.99
C PHE A 74 0.96 -9.35 4.65
N ALA A 75 1.88 -9.21 3.71
CA ALA A 75 1.90 -10.00 2.49
C ALA A 75 1.85 -11.50 2.79
N SER A 76 1.15 -12.28 1.97
CA SER A 76 1.06 -13.74 2.11
C SER A 76 2.39 -14.44 1.82
N GLY A 77 3.22 -13.83 0.97
CA GLY A 77 4.55 -14.30 0.62
C GLY A 77 5.10 -13.61 -0.62
N VAL A 78 6.31 -13.95 -1.04
CA VAL A 78 6.99 -13.34 -2.17
C VAL A 78 7.50 -14.38 -3.15
N LEU A 79 7.43 -14.04 -4.45
CA LEU A 79 7.87 -14.90 -5.55
C LEU A 79 8.90 -14.16 -6.38
N MET A 80 10.02 -14.80 -6.64
CA MET A 80 11.15 -14.24 -7.39
C MET A 80 11.79 -15.27 -8.31
N ARG A 81 12.53 -14.79 -9.28
CA ARG A 81 13.30 -15.65 -10.16
C ARG A 81 14.50 -16.23 -9.42
N GLU A 82 15.29 -15.38 -8.80
CA GLU A 82 16.51 -15.75 -8.08
C GLU A 82 16.55 -15.08 -6.72
N LEU A 83 16.93 -15.85 -5.70
CA LEU A 83 17.26 -15.37 -4.36
C LEU A 83 18.77 -15.25 -4.28
N SER A 84 19.28 -14.04 -3.96
CA SER A 84 20.70 -13.88 -3.72
C SER A 84 21.12 -14.61 -2.43
N SER A 85 22.13 -15.45 -2.55
CA SER A 85 22.70 -16.18 -1.41
C SER A 85 23.62 -15.32 -0.54
N SER A 86 24.05 -14.17 -1.06
CA SER A 86 24.88 -13.19 -0.36
C SER A 86 24.31 -11.79 -0.55
N PHE A 87 24.51 -10.94 0.43
CA PHE A 87 24.08 -9.56 0.33
C PHE A 87 25.24 -8.60 0.62
N SER A 88 25.20 -7.42 0.02
CA SER A 88 26.21 -6.39 0.20
C SER A 88 25.59 -5.01 0.18
N ASN A 89 25.43 -4.40 1.36
CA ASN A 89 25.06 -3.02 1.55
C ASN A 89 25.53 -2.58 2.93
N PHE A 90 26.02 -1.35 3.07
CA PHE A 90 26.55 -0.84 4.34
C PHE A 90 25.48 -0.74 5.46
N ARG A 91 24.19 -0.71 5.10
CA ARG A 91 23.05 -0.70 6.04
C ARG A 91 22.50 -2.10 6.34
N ALA A 92 22.92 -3.11 5.59
CA ALA A 92 22.38 -4.47 5.73
C ALA A 92 22.72 -5.07 7.11
N LYS A 93 21.75 -5.71 7.72
CA LYS A 93 21.86 -6.40 9.02
C LYS A 93 21.62 -7.90 8.92
N GLU A 94 20.73 -8.31 8.03
CA GLU A 94 20.34 -9.72 7.84
C GLU A 94 20.03 -10.02 6.37
N SER A 95 19.99 -11.31 6.02
CA SER A 95 19.56 -11.75 4.68
C SER A 95 18.05 -11.64 4.54
N LEU A 96 17.55 -11.57 3.30
CA LEU A 96 16.12 -11.65 3.03
C LEU A 96 15.51 -12.97 3.54
N GLN A 97 16.29 -14.07 3.50
CA GLN A 97 15.84 -15.36 4.02
C GLN A 97 15.56 -15.29 5.53
N ASP A 98 16.53 -14.80 6.31
CA ASP A 98 16.39 -14.68 7.77
C ASP A 98 15.25 -13.71 8.13
N TYR A 99 15.14 -12.63 7.38
CA TYR A 99 14.07 -11.63 7.53
C TYR A 99 12.68 -12.25 7.34
N LEU A 100 12.44 -13.01 6.27
CA LEU A 100 11.14 -13.66 6.05
C LEU A 100 10.87 -14.77 7.06
N GLU A 101 11.88 -15.53 7.47
CA GLU A 101 11.76 -16.57 8.50
C GLU A 101 11.34 -15.97 9.85
N LYS A 102 12.00 -14.90 10.28
CA LYS A 102 11.69 -14.13 11.49
C LYS A 102 10.26 -13.61 11.50
N HIS A 103 9.75 -13.15 10.35
CA HIS A 103 8.39 -12.66 10.20
C HIS A 103 7.36 -13.75 9.85
N GLY A 104 7.77 -15.01 9.80
CA GLY A 104 6.87 -16.14 9.55
C GLY A 104 6.28 -16.17 8.13
N LYS A 105 7.02 -15.68 7.14
CA LYS A 105 6.58 -15.59 5.75
C LYS A 105 7.33 -16.53 4.84
N ILE A 106 6.69 -16.93 3.73
CA ILE A 106 7.28 -17.78 2.71
C ILE A 106 7.85 -16.95 1.56
N GLY A 107 9.02 -17.35 1.08
CA GLY A 107 9.59 -16.88 -0.18
C GLY A 107 9.75 -18.02 -1.16
N ILE A 108 9.49 -17.77 -2.44
CA ILE A 108 9.59 -18.75 -3.52
C ILE A 108 10.58 -18.23 -4.56
N TYR A 109 11.50 -19.08 -5.00
CA TYR A 109 12.49 -18.76 -6.01
C TYR A 109 12.70 -19.90 -7.00
N GLU A 110 13.51 -19.71 -8.02
CA GLU A 110 13.63 -20.56 -9.21
C GLU A 110 12.29 -20.67 -9.98
N LEU A 111 11.60 -19.50 -10.14
CA LEU A 111 10.37 -19.37 -10.90
C LEU A 111 10.59 -18.55 -12.18
N ASP A 112 9.87 -18.90 -13.23
CA ASP A 112 9.72 -18.00 -14.38
C ASP A 112 8.74 -16.87 -14.04
N THR A 113 9.24 -15.84 -13.35
CA THR A 113 8.46 -14.68 -12.97
C THR A 113 7.96 -13.89 -14.19
N ARG A 114 8.71 -13.90 -15.31
CA ARG A 114 8.26 -13.30 -16.56
C ARG A 114 7.01 -13.99 -17.11
N TYR A 115 6.93 -15.31 -17.05
CA TYR A 115 5.73 -16.07 -17.39
C TYR A 115 4.55 -15.67 -16.50
N LEU A 116 4.76 -15.63 -15.17
CA LEU A 116 3.72 -15.25 -14.20
C LEU A 116 3.22 -13.81 -14.44
N VAL A 117 4.11 -12.84 -14.63
CA VAL A 117 3.76 -11.46 -14.92
C VAL A 117 2.92 -11.35 -16.22
N LYS A 118 3.32 -12.02 -17.29
CA LYS A 118 2.56 -12.05 -18.55
C LYS A 118 1.19 -12.70 -18.38
N MET A 119 1.11 -13.74 -17.56
CA MET A 119 -0.14 -14.44 -17.27
C MET A 119 -1.10 -13.53 -16.49
N ILE A 120 -0.65 -12.87 -15.42
CA ILE A 120 -1.45 -11.93 -14.64
C ILE A 120 -1.93 -10.77 -15.52
N ARG A 121 -1.04 -10.20 -16.34
CA ARG A 121 -1.39 -9.14 -17.28
C ARG A 121 -2.51 -9.55 -18.26
N ASN A 122 -2.47 -10.79 -18.75
CA ASN A 122 -3.41 -11.28 -19.75
C ASN A 122 -4.74 -11.74 -19.15
N ASN A 123 -4.72 -12.37 -17.97
CA ASN A 123 -5.90 -12.99 -17.35
C ASN A 123 -6.48 -12.17 -16.19
N GLY A 124 -5.76 -11.22 -15.65
CA GLY A 124 -6.05 -10.53 -14.39
C GLY A 124 -5.36 -11.18 -13.21
N ASN A 125 -5.53 -10.60 -12.03
CA ASN A 125 -5.04 -11.18 -10.79
C ASN A 125 -5.71 -12.52 -10.54
N LEU A 126 -4.95 -13.47 -10.03
CA LEU A 126 -5.37 -14.86 -9.81
C LEU A 126 -5.16 -15.25 -8.35
N ARG A 127 -6.13 -15.94 -7.77
CA ARG A 127 -5.96 -16.59 -6.46
C ARG A 127 -4.96 -17.74 -6.58
N ALA A 128 -4.15 -17.88 -5.54
CA ALA A 128 -3.14 -18.92 -5.45
C ALA A 128 -3.12 -19.58 -4.07
N VAL A 129 -2.73 -20.83 -4.03
CA VAL A 129 -2.25 -21.52 -2.84
C VAL A 129 -0.81 -21.97 -3.07
N ILE A 130 0.04 -21.73 -2.09
CA ILE A 130 1.44 -22.14 -2.08
C ILE A 130 1.69 -22.99 -0.85
N SER A 131 2.25 -24.19 -1.05
CA SER A 131 2.47 -25.11 0.07
C SER A 131 3.81 -25.83 -0.04
N THR A 132 4.48 -25.97 1.09
CA THR A 132 5.63 -26.89 1.28
C THR A 132 5.22 -28.25 1.84
N GLU A 133 3.94 -28.44 2.17
CA GLU A 133 3.40 -29.62 2.83
C GLU A 133 2.49 -30.44 1.89
N ILE A 134 1.70 -29.75 1.07
CA ILE A 134 0.78 -30.38 0.10
C ILE A 134 1.46 -30.41 -1.26
N SER A 135 1.74 -31.60 -1.80
CA SER A 135 2.41 -31.77 -3.09
C SER A 135 1.49 -32.23 -4.23
N ASN A 136 0.25 -32.58 -3.92
CA ASN A 136 -0.74 -33.05 -4.87
C ASN A 136 -1.57 -31.89 -5.40
N LYS A 137 -1.75 -31.82 -6.73
CA LYS A 137 -2.50 -30.76 -7.41
C LYS A 137 -3.97 -30.69 -6.97
N GLU A 138 -4.65 -31.84 -6.83
CA GLU A 138 -6.07 -31.88 -6.48
C GLU A 138 -6.30 -31.43 -5.02
N ASP A 139 -5.39 -31.78 -4.11
CA ASP A 139 -5.49 -31.36 -2.71
C ASP A 139 -5.27 -29.85 -2.57
N LEU A 140 -4.33 -29.25 -3.34
CA LEU A 140 -4.13 -27.81 -3.41
C LEU A 140 -5.35 -27.09 -3.99
N LYS A 141 -5.96 -27.66 -5.04
CA LYS A 141 -7.20 -27.12 -5.61
C LYS A 141 -8.32 -27.06 -4.57
N ILE A 142 -8.55 -28.17 -3.88
CA ILE A 142 -9.56 -28.25 -2.80
C ILE A 142 -9.24 -27.24 -1.69
N ALA A 143 -7.97 -27.08 -1.32
CA ALA A 143 -7.56 -26.10 -0.31
C ALA A 143 -7.84 -24.68 -0.75
N LEU A 144 -7.55 -24.32 -2.02
CA LEU A 144 -7.83 -22.99 -2.57
C LEU A 144 -9.33 -22.72 -2.67
N GLU A 145 -10.13 -23.69 -3.07
CA GLU A 145 -11.60 -23.56 -3.17
C GLU A 145 -12.25 -23.26 -1.81
N LYS A 146 -11.69 -23.81 -0.73
CA LYS A 146 -12.16 -23.58 0.65
C LYS A 146 -11.66 -22.27 1.26
N SER A 147 -10.66 -21.62 0.67
CA SER A 147 -10.11 -20.37 1.20
C SER A 147 -11.02 -19.19 0.86
N ALA A 148 -11.06 -18.18 1.75
CA ALA A 148 -11.79 -16.94 1.49
C ALA A 148 -11.24 -16.21 0.27
N LYS A 149 -12.11 -15.49 -0.45
CA LYS A 149 -11.68 -14.59 -1.52
C LYS A 149 -11.20 -13.28 -0.91
N ILE A 150 -10.17 -12.70 -1.51
CA ILE A 150 -9.57 -11.45 -1.01
C ILE A 150 -10.59 -10.30 -0.95
N ASP A 151 -11.51 -10.25 -1.90
CA ASP A 151 -12.55 -9.22 -1.99
C ASP A 151 -13.64 -9.33 -0.89
N GLU A 152 -13.65 -10.45 -0.13
CA GLU A 152 -14.61 -10.72 0.93
C GLU A 152 -14.00 -10.51 2.34
N VAL A 153 -12.68 -10.28 2.42
CA VAL A 153 -11.96 -10.16 3.70
C VAL A 153 -11.63 -8.71 4.02
N ASN A 154 -12.01 -8.27 5.22
CA ASN A 154 -11.62 -6.96 5.74
C ASN A 154 -10.19 -6.99 6.31
N PHE A 155 -9.19 -6.85 5.44
CA PHE A 155 -7.79 -6.80 5.83
C PHE A 155 -7.42 -5.52 6.60
N VAL A 156 -8.15 -4.43 6.43
CA VAL A 156 -7.93 -3.19 7.18
C VAL A 156 -8.01 -3.43 8.68
N LYS A 157 -8.94 -4.31 9.12
CA LYS A 157 -9.06 -4.71 10.52
C LYS A 157 -7.79 -5.39 11.06
N GLU A 158 -7.04 -6.07 10.21
CA GLU A 158 -5.81 -6.79 10.61
C GLU A 158 -4.62 -5.83 10.72
N VAL A 159 -4.46 -4.96 9.70
CA VAL A 159 -3.28 -4.10 9.57
C VAL A 159 -3.34 -2.83 10.42
N SER A 160 -4.53 -2.33 10.71
CA SER A 160 -4.73 -1.09 11.48
C SER A 160 -4.26 -1.21 12.92
N THR A 161 -3.74 -0.10 13.46
CA THR A 161 -3.43 0.01 14.89
C THR A 161 -4.66 -0.30 15.76
N LYS A 162 -4.41 -0.79 16.97
CA LYS A 162 -5.48 -1.10 17.93
C LYS A 162 -5.70 0.02 18.95
N LYS A 163 -4.79 0.99 19.03
CA LYS A 163 -4.84 2.11 19.97
C LYS A 163 -4.27 3.36 19.31
N ASN A 164 -4.75 4.52 19.72
CA ASN A 164 -4.17 5.79 19.31
C ASN A 164 -2.69 5.89 19.74
N TYR A 165 -1.88 6.51 18.90
CA TYR A 165 -0.49 6.83 19.23
C TYR A 165 -0.01 8.05 18.47
N SER A 166 0.97 8.77 19.07
CA SER A 166 1.65 9.88 18.41
C SER A 166 2.85 9.37 17.63
N HIS A 167 3.03 9.86 16.40
CA HIS A 167 4.22 9.61 15.58
C HIS A 167 5.09 10.88 15.54
N LYS A 168 6.41 10.73 15.83
CA LYS A 168 7.32 11.87 16.01
C LYS A 168 8.55 11.82 15.11
N GLN A 169 8.71 10.77 14.33
CA GLN A 169 9.85 10.53 13.47
C GLN A 169 9.61 11.17 12.11
N GLY A 170 10.57 11.98 11.63
CA GLY A 170 10.60 12.51 10.28
C GLY A 170 11.25 11.54 9.29
N VAL A 171 11.58 12.03 8.09
CA VAL A 171 12.17 11.22 7.02
C VAL A 171 13.61 10.79 7.34
N TRP A 172 14.05 9.70 6.70
CA TRP A 172 15.45 9.25 6.79
C TRP A 172 16.40 10.26 6.18
N ASN A 173 17.42 10.63 6.94
CA ASN A 173 18.48 11.52 6.51
C ASN A 173 19.75 10.71 6.21
N ALA A 174 20.03 10.54 4.92
CA ALA A 174 21.17 9.75 4.46
C ALA A 174 22.52 10.31 4.92
N SER A 175 22.67 11.62 5.05
CA SER A 175 23.92 12.27 5.48
C SER A 175 24.23 12.00 6.96
N PHE A 176 23.22 11.90 7.79
CA PHE A 176 23.38 11.64 9.23
C PHE A 176 23.08 10.19 9.59
N GLN A 177 22.64 9.36 8.63
CA GLN A 177 22.24 7.94 8.80
C GLN A 177 21.26 7.74 9.98
N LYS A 178 20.28 8.63 10.09
CA LYS A 178 19.21 8.59 11.08
C LYS A 178 17.97 9.27 10.56
N PHE A 179 16.85 9.02 11.19
CA PHE A 179 15.64 9.77 10.94
C PHE A 179 15.74 11.20 11.50
N ASN A 180 15.10 12.14 10.81
CA ASN A 180 14.97 13.50 11.31
C ASN A 180 14.05 13.51 12.54
N ASP A 181 14.34 14.39 13.50
CA ASP A 181 13.45 14.66 14.63
C ASP A 181 12.27 15.55 14.19
N ALA A 182 11.14 15.39 14.87
CA ALA A 182 9.98 16.27 14.66
C ALA A 182 10.35 17.74 14.90
N LYS A 183 9.94 18.60 13.97
CA LYS A 183 10.01 20.05 14.12
C LYS A 183 8.88 20.52 15.05
N ARG A 184 9.06 21.67 15.73
CA ARG A 184 7.97 22.29 16.47
C ARG A 184 6.83 22.62 15.49
N SER A 185 5.63 22.15 15.79
CA SER A 185 4.46 22.34 14.95
C SER A 185 3.36 23.11 15.69
N GLU A 186 2.57 23.88 14.94
CA GLU A 186 1.34 24.50 15.40
C GLU A 186 0.10 23.83 14.79
N LYS A 187 0.29 22.84 13.89
CA LYS A 187 -0.78 22.12 13.23
C LYS A 187 -0.72 20.64 13.58
N LYS A 188 -1.81 20.11 14.09
CA LYS A 188 -1.98 18.69 14.43
C LYS A 188 -2.92 18.02 13.43
N VAL A 189 -2.54 16.85 12.92
CA VAL A 189 -3.33 16.03 12.00
C VAL A 189 -3.73 14.72 12.66
N ALA A 190 -5.01 14.34 12.52
CA ALA A 190 -5.48 13.02 12.88
C ALA A 190 -5.35 12.11 11.66
N VAL A 191 -4.54 11.06 11.77
CA VAL A 191 -4.35 10.03 10.74
C VAL A 191 -5.26 8.85 11.04
N ILE A 192 -6.18 8.52 10.14
CA ILE A 192 -6.98 7.29 10.23
C ILE A 192 -6.17 6.17 9.56
N ASP A 193 -5.81 5.17 10.36
CA ASP A 193 -4.94 4.08 9.95
C ASP A 193 -5.72 2.92 9.31
N TYR A 194 -5.75 2.90 7.98
CA TYR A 194 -6.28 1.76 7.21
C TYR A 194 -5.19 0.75 6.82
N GLY A 195 -3.97 0.93 7.29
CA GLY A 195 -2.75 0.21 6.93
C GLY A 195 -1.67 1.19 6.48
N VAL A 196 -1.42 2.21 7.31
CA VAL A 196 -0.53 3.32 6.99
C VAL A 196 0.92 2.88 6.88
N LYS A 197 1.60 3.29 5.81
CA LYS A 197 3.05 3.16 5.66
C LYS A 197 3.78 4.12 6.60
N THR A 198 4.84 3.63 7.22
CA THR A 198 5.67 4.45 8.13
C THR A 198 6.16 5.73 7.47
N ASN A 199 6.57 5.66 6.20
CA ASN A 199 7.08 6.83 5.50
C ASN A 199 6.01 7.88 5.17
N ILE A 200 4.73 7.54 5.09
CA ILE A 200 3.65 8.54 5.06
C ILE A 200 3.64 9.37 6.36
N LEU A 201 3.74 8.69 7.51
CA LEU A 201 3.79 9.38 8.80
C LEU A 201 5.05 10.25 8.92
N ASN A 202 6.20 9.74 8.44
CA ASN A 202 7.46 10.48 8.41
C ASN A 202 7.36 11.75 7.55
N GLU A 203 6.72 11.69 6.37
CA GLU A 203 6.51 12.85 5.50
C GLU A 203 5.57 13.90 6.14
N LEU A 204 4.50 13.46 6.81
CA LEU A 204 3.62 14.38 7.55
C LEU A 204 4.40 15.13 8.65
N VAL A 205 5.25 14.43 9.40
CA VAL A 205 6.13 15.06 10.41
C VAL A 205 7.16 15.98 9.73
N GLU A 206 7.75 15.57 8.62
CA GLU A 206 8.78 16.37 7.92
C GLU A 206 8.25 17.70 7.42
N VAL A 207 7.01 17.74 6.89
CA VAL A 207 6.38 19.00 6.48
C VAL A 207 5.93 19.87 7.65
N GLY A 208 5.92 19.34 8.89
CA GLY A 208 5.70 20.10 10.11
C GLY A 208 4.35 19.84 10.79
N PHE A 209 3.74 18.68 10.63
CA PHE A 209 2.57 18.28 11.42
C PHE A 209 2.97 17.62 12.75
N GLU A 210 2.19 17.84 13.78
CA GLU A 210 2.06 16.92 14.90
C GLU A 210 1.08 15.82 14.48
N VAL A 211 1.55 14.56 14.51
CA VAL A 211 0.80 13.42 13.95
C VAL A 211 0.25 12.55 15.07
N GLU A 212 -1.08 12.40 15.10
CA GLU A 212 -1.78 11.47 15.97
C GLU A 212 -2.51 10.42 15.14
N VAL A 213 -2.19 9.15 15.34
CA VAL A 213 -2.72 8.03 14.57
C VAL A 213 -3.86 7.38 15.31
N TYR A 214 -4.99 7.19 14.64
CA TYR A 214 -6.22 6.60 15.14
C TYR A 214 -6.51 5.27 14.43
N PRO A 215 -7.14 4.29 15.09
CA PRO A 215 -7.63 3.08 14.44
C PRO A 215 -8.61 3.39 13.30
N TYR A 216 -8.69 2.46 12.32
CA TYR A 216 -9.55 2.57 11.14
C TYR A 216 -11.03 2.84 11.45
N ASN A 217 -11.53 2.40 12.60
CA ASN A 217 -12.93 2.47 13.01
C ASN A 217 -13.24 3.65 13.97
N VAL A 218 -12.33 4.64 14.05
CA VAL A 218 -12.57 5.88 14.80
C VAL A 218 -13.87 6.56 14.34
N LYS A 219 -14.62 7.14 15.27
CA LYS A 219 -15.87 7.80 14.92
C LYS A 219 -15.65 9.23 14.47
N ALA A 220 -16.35 9.62 13.41
CA ALA A 220 -16.28 10.99 12.88
C ALA A 220 -16.64 12.04 13.95
N ASP A 221 -17.62 11.77 14.81
CA ASP A 221 -18.06 12.70 15.86
C ASP A 221 -16.92 13.04 16.86
N GLU A 222 -16.02 12.07 17.13
CA GLU A 222 -14.82 12.30 17.94
C GLU A 222 -13.90 13.32 17.25
N LEU A 223 -13.53 13.06 15.99
CA LEU A 223 -12.62 13.92 15.23
C LEU A 223 -13.24 15.30 14.93
N ILE A 224 -14.55 15.37 14.66
CA ILE A 224 -15.29 16.62 14.49
C ILE A 224 -15.24 17.45 15.78
N THR A 225 -15.36 16.81 16.94
CA THR A 225 -15.27 17.48 18.23
C THR A 225 -13.86 18.06 18.46
N LEU A 226 -12.81 17.29 18.17
CA LEU A 226 -11.43 17.76 18.26
C LEU A 226 -11.15 18.92 17.30
N TYR A 227 -11.66 18.83 16.07
CA TYR A 227 -11.52 19.90 15.07
C TYR A 227 -12.22 21.21 15.53
N LYS A 228 -13.45 21.12 16.02
CA LYS A 228 -14.20 22.29 16.54
C LYS A 228 -13.54 22.96 17.76
N LYS A 229 -12.79 22.19 18.55
CA LYS A 229 -11.99 22.71 19.67
C LYS A 229 -10.63 23.28 19.24
N GLY A 230 -10.25 23.12 17.96
CA GLY A 230 -8.93 23.49 17.47
C GLY A 230 -7.80 22.54 17.91
N GLU A 231 -8.15 21.36 18.44
CA GLU A 231 -7.17 20.36 18.88
C GLU A 231 -6.54 19.59 17.71
N ILE A 232 -7.22 19.52 16.54
CA ILE A 232 -6.69 19.08 15.25
C ILE A 232 -7.08 20.08 14.17
N GLN A 233 -6.28 20.20 13.09
CA GLN A 233 -6.54 21.11 11.97
C GLN A 233 -6.97 20.36 10.70
N GLY A 234 -6.82 19.05 10.67
CA GLY A 234 -7.24 18.23 9.52
C GLY A 234 -7.21 16.75 9.81
N VAL A 235 -7.68 15.96 8.83
CA VAL A 235 -7.73 14.51 8.88
C VAL A 235 -6.99 13.95 7.67
N PHE A 236 -6.17 12.94 7.89
CA PHE A 236 -5.48 12.18 6.86
C PHE A 236 -6.07 10.77 6.76
N LEU A 237 -6.43 10.35 5.55
CA LEU A 237 -6.95 9.01 5.25
C LEU A 237 -5.84 8.21 4.59
N SER A 238 -5.34 7.18 5.26
CA SER A 238 -4.15 6.46 4.82
C SER A 238 -4.41 5.50 3.66
N ASN A 239 -3.34 4.99 3.08
CA ASN A 239 -3.33 3.80 2.25
C ASN A 239 -3.78 2.57 3.04
N GLY A 240 -4.01 1.45 2.34
CA GLY A 240 -4.39 0.19 2.97
C GLY A 240 -4.80 -0.89 1.97
N PRO A 241 -5.00 -2.13 2.45
CA PRO A 241 -5.32 -3.28 1.62
C PRO A 241 -6.82 -3.48 1.37
N GLY A 242 -7.11 -4.31 0.37
CA GLY A 242 -8.41 -4.94 0.17
C GLY A 242 -9.38 -4.19 -0.72
N GLU A 243 -10.64 -4.60 -0.68
CA GLU A 243 -11.75 -4.05 -1.47
C GLU A 243 -12.35 -2.83 -0.74
N PRO A 244 -12.29 -1.60 -1.32
CA PRO A 244 -12.78 -0.41 -0.63
C PRO A 244 -14.28 -0.45 -0.29
N ARG A 245 -15.12 -1.05 -1.14
CA ARG A 245 -16.58 -1.05 -1.01
C ARG A 245 -17.11 -1.88 0.17
N ILE A 246 -16.32 -2.78 0.73
CA ILE A 246 -16.73 -3.53 1.93
C ILE A 246 -16.64 -2.69 3.21
N LEU A 247 -15.91 -1.57 3.20
CA LEU A 247 -15.68 -0.67 4.33
C LEU A 247 -16.84 0.35 4.49
N LYS A 248 -18.09 -0.16 4.49
CA LYS A 248 -19.29 0.68 4.46
C LYS A 248 -19.43 1.61 5.67
N GLN A 249 -18.99 1.18 6.84
CA GLN A 249 -19.04 2.00 8.05
C GLN A 249 -18.03 3.16 7.98
N GLU A 250 -16.81 2.85 7.56
CA GLU A 250 -15.72 3.81 7.40
C GLU A 250 -16.07 4.86 6.34
N ILE A 251 -16.66 4.44 5.20
CA ILE A 251 -17.17 5.33 4.15
C ILE A 251 -18.22 6.30 4.73
N ALA A 252 -19.15 5.80 5.56
CA ALA A 252 -20.16 6.65 6.19
C ALA A 252 -19.54 7.66 7.18
N GLU A 253 -18.51 7.26 7.94
CA GLU A 253 -17.81 8.19 8.85
C GLU A 253 -17.01 9.25 8.04
N ILE A 254 -16.34 8.87 6.94
CA ILE A 254 -15.65 9.82 6.05
C ILE A 254 -16.62 10.85 5.47
N LYS A 255 -17.84 10.44 5.09
CA LYS A 255 -18.87 11.36 4.60
C LYS A 255 -19.21 12.43 5.63
N LYS A 256 -19.37 12.06 6.92
CA LYS A 256 -19.61 13.02 8.01
C LYS A 256 -18.45 14.01 8.19
N LEU A 257 -17.19 13.53 8.08
CA LEU A 257 -16.00 14.40 8.15
C LEU A 257 -16.01 15.42 7.00
N ALA A 258 -16.36 14.98 5.78
CA ALA A 258 -16.47 15.86 4.62
C ALA A 258 -17.59 16.90 4.81
N GLU A 259 -18.79 16.48 5.26
CA GLU A 259 -19.92 17.39 5.57
C GLU A 259 -19.56 18.43 6.64
N ALA A 260 -18.70 18.08 7.59
CA ALA A 260 -18.16 19.01 8.59
C ALA A 260 -17.08 19.96 8.03
N LYS A 261 -16.75 19.86 6.72
CA LYS A 261 -15.76 20.71 6.02
C LYS A 261 -14.36 20.64 6.65
N ILE A 262 -13.98 19.51 7.22
CA ILE A 262 -12.64 19.32 7.76
C ILE A 262 -11.64 19.18 6.58
N PRO A 263 -10.50 19.89 6.59
CA PRO A 263 -9.45 19.68 5.61
C PRO A 263 -8.97 18.23 5.60
N MET A 264 -8.97 17.59 4.42
CA MET A 264 -8.56 16.18 4.31
C MET A 264 -7.58 15.94 3.16
N LEU A 265 -6.66 15.01 3.39
CA LEU A 265 -5.86 14.35 2.35
C LEU A 265 -6.11 12.85 2.40
N GLY A 266 -6.42 12.24 1.23
CA GLY A 266 -6.52 10.78 1.08
C GLY A 266 -5.45 10.24 0.15
N ILE A 267 -4.76 9.16 0.55
CA ILE A 267 -3.77 8.47 -0.29
C ILE A 267 -4.23 7.04 -0.55
N CYS A 268 -4.17 6.59 -1.81
CA CYS A 268 -4.46 5.23 -2.27
C CYS A 268 -5.84 4.75 -1.79
N LEU A 269 -5.95 3.89 -0.78
CA LEU A 269 -7.24 3.49 -0.22
C LEU A 269 -8.03 4.70 0.30
N GLY A 270 -7.38 5.68 0.93
CA GLY A 270 -8.04 6.91 1.39
C GLY A 270 -8.67 7.71 0.25
N HIS A 271 -8.03 7.77 -0.92
CA HIS A 271 -8.60 8.36 -2.15
C HIS A 271 -9.83 7.60 -2.62
N GLN A 272 -9.78 6.27 -2.61
CA GLN A 272 -10.87 5.38 -3.02
C GLN A 272 -12.08 5.49 -2.06
N LEU A 273 -11.83 5.54 -0.76
CA LEU A 273 -12.88 5.70 0.26
C LEU A 273 -13.57 7.06 0.16
N LEU A 274 -12.84 8.14 -0.16
CA LEU A 274 -13.41 9.45 -0.45
C LEU A 274 -14.34 9.38 -1.66
N SER A 275 -13.92 8.79 -2.77
CA SER A 275 -14.78 8.59 -3.94
C SER A 275 -16.09 7.89 -3.58
N ASN A 276 -16.00 6.78 -2.84
CA ASN A 276 -17.17 6.03 -2.38
C ASN A 276 -18.06 6.86 -1.43
N ALA A 277 -17.48 7.68 -0.55
CA ALA A 277 -18.21 8.54 0.37
C ALA A 277 -19.02 9.65 -0.34
N PHE A 278 -18.54 10.10 -1.50
CA PHE A 278 -19.25 11.01 -2.40
C PHE A 278 -20.22 10.32 -3.36
N GLY A 279 -20.36 8.98 -3.29
CA GLY A 279 -21.30 8.19 -4.09
C GLY A 279 -20.75 7.70 -5.42
N TYR A 280 -19.47 7.82 -5.66
CA TYR A 280 -18.80 7.35 -6.87
C TYR A 280 -18.02 6.06 -6.56
N GLU A 281 -18.63 4.93 -6.87
CA GLU A 281 -18.11 3.61 -6.55
C GLU A 281 -16.82 3.29 -7.30
N THR A 282 -15.83 2.80 -6.56
CA THR A 282 -14.58 2.28 -7.12
C THR A 282 -14.81 1.02 -7.94
N TYR A 283 -13.93 0.76 -8.89
CA TYR A 283 -13.95 -0.45 -9.73
C TYR A 283 -12.63 -1.22 -9.64
N LYS A 284 -12.70 -2.56 -9.75
CA LYS A 284 -11.52 -3.42 -9.77
C LYS A 284 -10.85 -3.36 -11.15
N MET A 285 -9.57 -3.05 -11.19
CA MET A 285 -8.76 -3.11 -12.40
C MET A 285 -8.44 -4.56 -12.76
N LYS A 286 -8.10 -4.82 -14.02
CA LYS A 286 -7.80 -6.18 -14.49
C LYS A 286 -6.63 -6.83 -13.72
N PHE A 287 -5.54 -6.09 -13.49
CA PHE A 287 -4.34 -6.58 -12.81
C PHE A 287 -3.67 -5.55 -11.89
N GLY A 288 -4.35 -4.41 -11.67
CA GLY A 288 -3.85 -3.33 -10.82
C GLY A 288 -2.64 -2.60 -11.40
N GLN A 289 -2.06 -1.73 -10.56
CA GLN A 289 -0.82 -1.02 -10.84
C GLN A 289 0.10 -1.16 -9.64
N HIS A 290 1.29 -1.76 -9.85
CA HIS A 290 2.26 -2.03 -8.78
C HIS A 290 3.67 -1.81 -9.31
N GLY A 291 4.36 -0.82 -8.76
CA GLY A 291 5.72 -0.48 -9.15
C GLY A 291 6.06 0.97 -8.84
N ALA A 292 7.34 1.30 -8.91
CA ALA A 292 7.87 2.62 -8.60
C ALA A 292 8.32 3.38 -9.88
N ASN A 293 7.68 3.11 -11.01
CA ASN A 293 8.08 3.59 -12.34
C ASN A 293 6.89 3.98 -13.22
N HIS A 294 5.77 4.38 -12.61
CA HIS A 294 4.56 4.76 -13.33
C HIS A 294 4.54 6.28 -13.58
N PRO A 295 4.49 6.71 -14.86
CA PRO A 295 4.37 8.12 -15.17
C PRO A 295 2.95 8.62 -14.94
N VAL A 296 2.82 9.70 -14.20
CA VAL A 296 1.57 10.41 -13.92
C VAL A 296 1.72 11.86 -14.38
N ILE A 297 0.77 12.36 -15.13
CA ILE A 297 0.74 13.77 -15.50
C ILE A 297 -0.05 14.57 -14.48
N ASN A 298 0.55 15.62 -13.94
CA ASN A 298 -0.13 16.66 -13.20
C ASN A 298 -0.79 17.61 -14.21
N LEU A 299 -2.12 17.68 -14.21
CA LEU A 299 -2.90 18.43 -15.19
C LEU A 299 -2.87 19.95 -14.95
N ASP A 300 -2.60 20.39 -13.73
CA ASP A 300 -2.50 21.80 -13.37
C ASP A 300 -1.16 22.38 -13.85
N THR A 301 -0.05 21.70 -13.58
CA THR A 301 1.30 22.14 -13.94
C THR A 301 1.77 21.67 -15.32
N LYS A 302 1.11 20.66 -15.90
CA LYS A 302 1.50 19.98 -17.16
C LYS A 302 2.85 19.25 -17.07
N THR A 303 3.30 18.93 -15.88
CA THR A 303 4.52 18.15 -15.63
C THR A 303 4.20 16.67 -15.50
N VAL A 304 5.13 15.82 -15.91
CA VAL A 304 5.06 14.37 -15.69
C VAL A 304 5.91 14.02 -14.49
N GLU A 305 5.33 13.26 -13.57
CA GLU A 305 5.96 12.76 -12.35
C GLU A 305 6.08 11.25 -12.45
N ILE A 306 7.20 10.68 -12.01
CA ILE A 306 7.34 9.24 -11.89
C ILE A 306 6.92 8.85 -10.46
N THR A 307 5.91 7.98 -10.36
CA THR A 307 5.23 7.67 -9.11
C THR A 307 5.37 6.21 -8.70
N ALA A 308 5.21 5.96 -7.40
CA ALA A 308 5.01 4.64 -6.84
C ALA A 308 3.52 4.29 -6.80
N GLN A 309 3.18 3.07 -7.20
CA GLN A 309 1.81 2.56 -7.31
C GLN A 309 1.69 1.22 -6.60
N ASN A 310 0.60 1.04 -5.85
CA ASN A 310 0.24 -0.25 -5.25
C ASN A 310 -1.27 -0.34 -5.02
N HIS A 311 -2.04 -0.58 -6.09
CA HIS A 311 -3.49 -0.69 -5.98
C HIS A 311 -4.11 -1.58 -7.06
N ASN A 312 -5.20 -2.28 -6.71
CA ASN A 312 -6.05 -3.08 -7.61
C ASN A 312 -7.36 -2.40 -7.98
N TYR A 313 -7.71 -1.31 -7.32
CA TYR A 313 -8.95 -0.56 -7.52
C TYR A 313 -8.64 0.87 -7.94
N ASN A 314 -9.57 1.48 -8.66
CA ASN A 314 -9.48 2.88 -9.01
C ASN A 314 -10.86 3.56 -8.92
N VAL A 315 -10.86 4.90 -8.94
CA VAL A 315 -12.06 5.73 -8.93
C VAL A 315 -12.58 5.95 -10.34
N PRO A 316 -13.91 6.11 -10.54
CA PRO A 316 -14.49 6.32 -11.85
C PRO A 316 -14.29 7.76 -12.35
N GLU A 317 -14.35 7.95 -13.68
CA GLU A 317 -14.25 9.27 -14.34
C GLU A 317 -15.37 10.22 -13.91
N GLU A 318 -16.53 9.68 -13.57
CA GLU A 318 -17.71 10.43 -13.12
C GLU A 318 -17.46 11.23 -11.85
N LEU A 319 -16.40 10.92 -11.09
CA LEU A 319 -15.94 11.71 -9.93
C LEU A 319 -15.66 13.17 -10.34
N ALA A 320 -15.36 13.44 -11.61
CA ALA A 320 -15.22 14.78 -12.17
C ALA A 320 -16.46 15.68 -12.00
N GLN A 321 -17.63 15.12 -11.71
CA GLN A 321 -18.84 15.90 -11.43
C GLN A 321 -18.70 16.71 -10.13
N VAL A 322 -18.03 16.15 -9.11
CA VAL A 322 -17.85 16.77 -7.78
C VAL A 322 -16.43 17.19 -7.46
N ALA A 323 -15.46 16.82 -8.30
CA ALA A 323 -14.07 17.11 -8.10
C ALA A 323 -13.38 17.57 -9.39
N HIS A 324 -12.30 18.33 -9.27
CA HIS A 324 -11.39 18.63 -10.35
C HIS A 324 -10.32 17.53 -10.42
N ILE A 325 -10.16 16.88 -11.58
CA ILE A 325 -9.11 15.88 -11.79
C ILE A 325 -7.78 16.62 -11.92
N THR A 326 -6.84 16.34 -11.02
CA THR A 326 -5.52 16.98 -10.96
C THR A 326 -4.42 16.13 -11.57
N HIS A 327 -4.57 14.79 -11.52
CA HIS A 327 -3.54 13.86 -11.98
C HIS A 327 -4.14 12.72 -12.80
N ARG A 328 -3.38 12.26 -13.82
CA ARG A 328 -3.72 11.08 -14.64
C ARG A 328 -2.53 10.18 -14.86
N ASN A 329 -2.76 8.88 -14.83
CA ASN A 329 -1.77 7.87 -15.18
C ASN A 329 -1.58 7.82 -16.70
N LEU A 330 -0.33 7.83 -17.17
CA LEU A 330 -0.05 7.79 -18.60
C LEU A 330 0.01 6.38 -19.20
N PHE A 331 -0.02 5.32 -18.36
CA PHE A 331 -0.13 3.96 -18.87
C PHE A 331 -1.58 3.52 -19.10
N GLY A 332 -2.49 3.93 -18.23
CA GLY A 332 -3.89 3.48 -18.26
C GLY A 332 -4.92 4.59 -18.44
N ASP A 333 -4.50 5.84 -18.52
CA ASP A 333 -5.34 7.05 -18.59
C ASP A 333 -6.40 7.17 -17.48
N ASN A 334 -6.18 6.47 -16.38
CA ASN A 334 -7.08 6.51 -15.23
C ASN A 334 -6.79 7.69 -14.29
N VAL A 335 -7.79 8.06 -13.49
CA VAL A 335 -7.71 9.14 -12.51
C VAL A 335 -6.69 8.78 -11.43
N GLU A 336 -5.74 9.69 -11.18
CA GLU A 336 -4.66 9.52 -10.19
C GLU A 336 -4.70 10.57 -9.07
N GLY A 337 -5.50 11.61 -9.22
CA GLY A 337 -5.64 12.62 -8.19
C GLY A 337 -6.78 13.57 -8.47
N VAL A 338 -7.38 14.06 -7.39
CA VAL A 338 -8.51 15.01 -7.46
C VAL A 338 -8.45 16.05 -6.35
N ARG A 339 -9.08 17.20 -6.63
CA ARG A 339 -9.43 18.24 -5.66
C ARG A 339 -10.94 18.43 -5.66
N TYR A 340 -11.60 18.23 -4.51
CA TYR A 340 -13.05 18.35 -4.39
C TYR A 340 -13.49 19.81 -4.48
N LYS A 341 -14.54 20.10 -5.29
CA LYS A 341 -14.94 21.50 -5.66
C LYS A 341 -15.41 22.33 -4.46
N ASP A 342 -16.22 21.73 -3.59
CA ASP A 342 -16.90 22.44 -2.50
C ASP A 342 -16.35 22.07 -1.11
N TYR A 343 -15.21 21.38 -1.07
CA TYR A 343 -14.65 20.83 0.14
C TYR A 343 -13.12 21.05 0.20
N PRO A 344 -12.54 21.34 1.35
CA PRO A 344 -11.08 21.44 1.50
C PRO A 344 -10.43 20.05 1.49
N ILE A 345 -10.63 19.30 0.41
CA ILE A 345 -10.22 17.90 0.29
C ILE A 345 -9.42 17.73 -0.99
N ILE A 346 -8.24 17.11 -0.87
CA ILE A 346 -7.43 16.61 -1.98
C ILE A 346 -7.16 15.13 -1.78
N SER A 347 -7.00 14.39 -2.85
CA SER A 347 -6.61 12.99 -2.74
C SER A 347 -5.89 12.47 -3.97
N VAL A 348 -5.00 11.50 -3.78
CA VAL A 348 -4.20 10.88 -4.84
C VAL A 348 -4.21 9.36 -4.74
N GLN A 349 -4.20 8.69 -5.88
CA GLN A 349 -4.16 7.24 -5.97
C GLN A 349 -2.74 6.70 -5.77
N HIS A 350 -1.73 7.39 -6.33
CA HIS A 350 -0.33 7.05 -6.18
C HIS A 350 0.20 7.37 -4.77
N HIS A 351 1.40 6.90 -4.47
CA HIS A 351 2.08 7.06 -3.20
C HIS A 351 3.11 8.21 -3.25
N PRO A 352 2.77 9.43 -2.80
CA PRO A 352 3.69 10.58 -2.85
C PRO A 352 4.89 10.46 -1.91
N GLU A 353 4.78 9.60 -0.87
CA GLU A 353 5.88 9.27 0.03
C GLU A 353 6.91 8.36 -0.63
N SER A 354 6.54 7.72 -1.76
CA SER A 354 7.34 6.70 -2.46
C SER A 354 7.61 5.47 -1.59
N SER A 355 8.82 5.20 -1.19
CA SER A 355 9.27 4.11 -0.32
C SER A 355 8.71 2.73 -0.72
N SER A 356 9.21 2.23 -1.84
CA SER A 356 10.34 2.69 -2.67
C SER A 356 9.91 3.60 -3.81
N GLY A 357 10.85 4.34 -4.39
CA GLY A 357 10.64 5.03 -5.66
C GLY A 357 11.06 6.51 -5.68
N PRO A 358 10.74 7.21 -6.77
CA PRO A 358 10.99 8.64 -6.94
C PRO A 358 10.15 9.50 -6.00
N HIS A 359 10.68 10.67 -5.63
CA HIS A 359 10.10 11.57 -4.63
C HIS A 359 9.46 12.83 -5.25
N GLU A 360 9.04 12.78 -6.50
CA GLU A 360 8.59 13.96 -7.25
C GLU A 360 7.26 14.53 -6.72
N SER A 361 6.39 13.67 -6.16
CA SER A 361 5.05 14.05 -5.69
C SER A 361 4.99 14.47 -4.22
N LYS A 362 6.11 14.59 -3.50
CA LYS A 362 6.12 14.96 -2.06
C LYS A 362 5.47 16.31 -1.74
N TYR A 363 5.37 17.22 -2.72
CA TYR A 363 4.72 18.52 -2.55
C TYR A 363 3.25 18.40 -2.11
N ILE A 364 2.58 17.27 -2.36
CA ILE A 364 1.19 16.99 -1.97
C ILE A 364 0.99 17.09 -0.46
N PHE A 365 1.96 16.67 0.35
CA PHE A 365 1.90 16.84 1.81
C PHE A 365 1.90 18.32 2.21
N LYS A 366 2.65 19.16 1.48
CA LYS A 366 2.66 20.62 1.70
C LYS A 366 1.37 21.27 1.20
N GLU A 367 0.80 20.81 0.09
CA GLU A 367 -0.52 21.27 -0.35
C GLU A 367 -1.58 20.98 0.69
N PHE A 368 -1.55 19.80 1.31
CA PHE A 368 -2.46 19.47 2.42
C PHE A 368 -2.30 20.42 3.59
N MET A 369 -1.08 20.75 3.98
CA MET A 369 -0.83 21.75 5.05
C MET A 369 -1.41 23.13 4.70
N ASN A 370 -1.42 23.51 3.43
CA ASN A 370 -1.94 24.79 2.96
C ASN A 370 -3.49 24.85 2.91
N LEU A 371 -4.19 23.71 3.04
CA LEU A 371 -5.65 23.68 3.13
C LEU A 371 -6.19 24.09 4.52
N MET A 372 -5.32 24.16 5.53
CA MET A 372 -5.65 24.39 6.94
C MET A 372 -5.47 25.84 7.38
#